data_ee3a0a88f3dcc33692eef4db90fe1d85
#
_entry.id   ee3a0a88f3dcc33692eef4db90fe1d85
#
_cell.length_a   1.000
_cell.length_b   1.000
_cell.length_c   1.000
_cell.angle_alpha   90.00
_cell.angle_beta   90.00
_cell.angle_gamma   90.00
#
_symmetry.space_group_name_H-M   'P 1'
#
loop_
_entity.id
_entity.type
_entity.pdbx_description
1 polymer ?
#
loop_
_entity_poly.entity_id
_entity_poly.type
_entity_poly.pdbx_seq_one_letter_code
_entity_poly.pdbx_strand_id
1 'polypeptide(L)'
;MAESWGMVIDLDKCTGCQACVVACQSENNIPINEEARFNERRAIQWIRVERYWEGEFPNAKARFIPIMCQHCADAPCEPVCPVFATYHNDEGLNVQVYNRCIGTRFCANGCPYHVRFFNFWEPEWPDSLQNQLNPDVTVRSRGIMEKCTFCIQRIRRTGREAVQANGDVSDEEFQRALNPACVNACPTQTLEFGDILDVLIPLKEGTGMPREPKSAAGKKIKKEIEIQRGIGLREDTGRGYRLLEELGTNPSVVYLRKVDTKAEHEVGHG
;
A
#
# COMPACT_ATOMS: atom_id res chain seq x y z
N MET A 1 -9.75 16.58 -13.43
CA MET A 1 -10.16 16.05 -12.12
C MET A 1 -8.94 15.40 -11.52
N ALA A 2 -8.72 15.53 -10.22
CA ALA A 2 -7.59 14.91 -9.56
C ALA A 2 -7.67 13.37 -9.68
N GLU A 3 -6.54 12.73 -9.90
CA GLU A 3 -6.41 11.28 -9.90
C GLU A 3 -6.52 10.77 -8.46
N SER A 4 -7.09 9.58 -8.26
CA SER A 4 -7.16 8.93 -6.95
C SER A 4 -6.28 7.69 -6.94
N TRP A 5 -5.22 7.72 -6.15
CA TRP A 5 -4.22 6.67 -6.15
C TRP A 5 -4.60 5.48 -5.26
N GLY A 6 -4.37 4.29 -5.77
CA GLY A 6 -4.60 3.05 -5.05
C GLY A 6 -3.72 1.90 -5.50
N MET A 7 -3.82 0.79 -4.79
CA MET A 7 -2.99 -0.39 -5.03
C MET A 7 -3.84 -1.67 -5.00
N VAL A 8 -3.50 -2.61 -5.87
CA VAL A 8 -4.03 -3.98 -5.86
C VAL A 8 -2.91 -4.95 -5.50
N ILE A 9 -3.19 -5.86 -4.59
CA ILE A 9 -2.23 -6.87 -4.11
C ILE A 9 -2.79 -8.26 -4.38
N ASP A 10 -2.19 -9.00 -5.30
CA ASP A 10 -2.59 -10.37 -5.64
C ASP A 10 -1.83 -11.38 -4.78
N LEU A 11 -2.52 -11.95 -3.78
CA LEU A 11 -1.89 -12.87 -2.82
C LEU A 11 -1.49 -14.22 -3.42
N ASP A 12 -2.03 -14.60 -4.60
CA ASP A 12 -1.57 -15.80 -5.31
C ASP A 12 -0.13 -15.69 -5.77
N LYS A 13 0.29 -14.47 -6.14
CA LYS A 13 1.61 -14.20 -6.68
C LYS A 13 2.66 -13.95 -5.61
N CYS A 14 2.23 -13.68 -4.36
CA CYS A 14 3.16 -13.31 -3.28
C CYS A 14 3.95 -14.52 -2.77
N THR A 15 5.28 -14.46 -2.92
CA THR A 15 6.21 -15.49 -2.43
C THR A 15 6.85 -15.15 -1.08
N GLY A 16 6.57 -13.95 -0.52
CA GLY A 16 7.16 -13.52 0.75
C GLY A 16 8.64 -13.13 0.66
N CYS A 17 9.18 -12.86 -0.53
CA CYS A 17 10.62 -12.61 -0.74
C CYS A 17 11.14 -11.29 -0.14
N GLN A 18 10.26 -10.39 0.31
CA GLN A 18 10.57 -9.09 0.94
C GLN A 18 11.32 -8.07 0.04
N ALA A 19 11.45 -8.30 -1.27
CA ALA A 19 12.05 -7.32 -2.17
C ALA A 19 11.35 -5.94 -2.10
N CYS A 20 10.03 -5.93 -1.93
CA CYS A 20 9.24 -4.71 -1.72
C CYS A 20 9.62 -3.96 -0.44
N VAL A 21 9.99 -4.67 0.65
CA VAL A 21 10.43 -4.07 1.92
C VAL A 21 11.77 -3.37 1.74
N VAL A 22 12.74 -4.05 1.16
CA VAL A 22 14.10 -3.49 0.91
C VAL A 22 14.02 -2.28 -0.02
N ALA A 23 13.27 -2.39 -1.12
CA ALA A 23 13.07 -1.28 -2.05
C ALA A 23 12.41 -0.07 -1.39
N CYS A 24 11.43 -0.30 -0.51
CA CYS A 24 10.79 0.78 0.24
C CYS A 24 11.77 1.47 1.19
N GLN A 25 12.61 0.71 1.88
CA GLN A 25 13.62 1.25 2.80
C GLN A 25 14.63 2.13 2.07
N SER A 26 15.16 1.66 0.94
CA SER A 26 16.12 2.39 0.12
C SER A 26 15.50 3.65 -0.49
N GLU A 27 14.35 3.53 -1.15
CA GLU A 27 13.68 4.66 -1.82
C GLU A 27 13.29 5.79 -0.86
N ASN A 28 12.83 5.43 0.34
CA ASN A 28 12.23 6.40 1.26
C ASN A 28 13.14 6.79 2.42
N ASN A 29 14.44 6.56 2.34
CA ASN A 29 15.40 6.88 3.39
C ASN A 29 14.92 6.40 4.77
N ILE A 30 14.43 5.16 4.85
CA ILE A 30 14.01 4.57 6.12
C ILE A 30 15.28 4.13 6.86
N PRO A 31 15.45 4.48 8.14
CA PRO A 31 16.66 4.13 8.88
C PRO A 31 16.84 2.62 9.01
N ILE A 32 18.10 2.21 9.13
CA ILE A 32 18.46 0.80 9.36
C ILE A 32 17.91 0.38 10.73
N ASN A 33 17.13 -0.70 10.72
CA ASN A 33 16.57 -1.28 11.92
C ASN A 33 17.53 -2.33 12.48
N GLU A 34 18.14 -2.05 13.60
CA GLU A 34 18.91 -3.02 14.36
C GLU A 34 18.00 -4.06 15.02
N GLU A 35 18.52 -5.26 15.30
CA GLU A 35 17.79 -6.34 15.95
C GLU A 35 17.18 -5.91 17.30
N ALA A 36 17.93 -5.12 18.08
CA ALA A 36 17.44 -4.58 19.35
C ALA A 36 16.17 -3.75 19.17
N ARG A 37 16.12 -2.89 18.12
CA ARG A 37 14.94 -2.05 17.80
C ARG A 37 13.75 -2.89 17.39
N PHE A 38 14.00 -3.95 16.64
CA PHE A 38 12.96 -4.91 16.26
C PHE A 38 12.36 -5.62 17.48
N ASN A 39 13.21 -6.11 18.38
CA ASN A 39 12.80 -6.79 19.63
C ASN A 39 12.03 -5.86 20.57
N GLU A 40 12.36 -4.57 20.59
CA GLU A 40 11.63 -3.50 21.29
C GLU A 40 10.32 -3.10 20.60
N ARG A 41 9.96 -3.67 19.45
CA ARG A 41 8.82 -3.29 18.58
C ARG A 41 8.87 -1.83 18.12
N ARG A 42 10.08 -1.31 17.92
CA ARG A 42 10.33 0.08 17.47
C ARG A 42 10.87 0.16 16.05
N ALA A 43 11.03 -0.97 15.37
CA ALA A 43 11.48 -1.01 13.98
C ALA A 43 10.53 -0.23 13.07
N ILE A 44 11.09 0.53 12.13
CA ILE A 44 10.33 1.32 11.17
C ILE A 44 10.26 0.55 9.87
N GLN A 45 9.05 0.16 9.46
CA GLN A 45 8.79 -0.64 8.27
C GLN A 45 7.54 -0.14 7.58
N TRP A 46 7.67 0.79 6.64
CA TRP A 46 6.50 1.35 5.94
C TRP A 46 5.69 0.30 5.17
N ILE A 47 6.36 -0.75 4.72
CA ILE A 47 5.74 -1.98 4.24
C ILE A 47 6.37 -3.15 4.98
N ARG A 48 5.57 -4.11 5.39
CA ARG A 48 6.00 -5.37 5.97
C ARG A 48 5.28 -6.52 5.28
N VAL A 49 5.87 -7.71 5.28
CA VAL A 49 5.22 -8.93 4.78
C VAL A 49 4.93 -9.82 5.97
N GLU A 50 3.65 -9.93 6.31
CA GLU A 50 3.20 -10.84 7.36
C GLU A 50 3.13 -12.26 6.83
N ARG A 51 3.46 -13.22 7.68
CA ARG A 51 3.46 -14.64 7.37
C ARG A 51 2.52 -15.37 8.33
N TYR A 52 1.56 -16.06 7.75
CA TYR A 52 0.60 -16.90 8.46
C TYR A 52 0.78 -18.36 8.06
N TRP A 53 0.57 -19.27 8.99
CA TRP A 53 0.60 -20.70 8.74
C TRP A 53 -0.82 -21.26 8.76
N GLU A 54 -1.13 -22.10 7.78
CA GLU A 54 -2.38 -22.83 7.66
C GLU A 54 -2.09 -24.33 7.61
N GLY A 55 -2.96 -25.14 8.24
CA GLY A 55 -2.82 -26.58 8.31
C GLY A 55 -1.81 -27.04 9.35
N GLU A 56 -1.62 -28.35 9.40
CA GLU A 56 -0.70 -29.04 10.33
C GLU A 56 0.39 -29.79 9.57
N PHE A 57 1.53 -30.03 10.23
CA PHE A 57 2.61 -30.82 9.64
C PHE A 57 2.10 -32.23 9.30
N PRO A 58 2.41 -32.83 8.10
CA PRO A 58 3.36 -32.31 7.08
C PRO A 58 2.72 -31.36 6.03
N ASN A 59 1.45 -31.06 6.10
CA ASN A 59 0.70 -30.30 5.09
C ASN A 59 0.60 -28.79 5.42
N ALA A 60 1.45 -28.27 6.29
CA ALA A 60 1.47 -26.85 6.64
C ALA A 60 1.83 -25.98 5.41
N LYS A 61 1.03 -24.91 5.19
CA LYS A 61 1.24 -23.93 4.12
C LYS A 61 1.47 -22.54 4.69
N ALA A 62 2.40 -21.78 4.10
CA ALA A 62 2.62 -20.39 4.46
C ALA A 62 1.77 -19.48 3.56
N ARG A 63 1.15 -18.47 4.17
CA ARG A 63 0.48 -17.35 3.50
C ARG A 63 1.26 -16.07 3.76
N PHE A 64 1.46 -15.25 2.74
CA PHE A 64 2.19 -14.00 2.84
C PHE A 64 1.26 -12.84 2.48
N ILE A 65 1.24 -11.82 3.32
CA ILE A 65 0.39 -10.64 3.15
C ILE A 65 1.27 -9.40 3.29
N PRO A 66 1.58 -8.70 2.18
CA PRO A 66 2.21 -7.38 2.24
C PRO A 66 1.24 -6.36 2.84
N ILE A 67 1.67 -5.66 3.89
CA ILE A 67 0.85 -4.65 4.58
C ILE A 67 1.60 -3.33 4.64
N MET A 68 0.94 -2.25 4.18
CA MET A 68 1.40 -0.87 4.25
C MET A 68 0.24 0.05 4.63
N CYS A 69 0.47 1.37 4.66
CA CYS A 69 -0.62 2.32 4.85
C CYS A 69 -1.69 2.08 3.78
N GLN A 70 -2.93 1.94 4.24
CA GLN A 70 -4.07 1.63 3.37
C GLN A 70 -4.65 2.88 2.68
N HIS A 71 -4.12 4.08 2.99
CA HIS A 71 -4.63 5.36 2.48
C HIS A 71 -6.16 5.41 2.52
N CYS A 72 -6.71 5.11 3.71
CA CYS A 72 -8.15 5.02 3.95
C CYS A 72 -8.85 6.33 3.64
N ALA A 73 -10.00 6.29 2.94
CA ALA A 73 -10.80 7.48 2.68
C ALA A 73 -11.41 8.04 3.98
N ASP A 74 -11.83 7.16 4.90
CA ASP A 74 -12.32 7.51 6.22
C ASP A 74 -11.25 7.12 7.28
N ALA A 75 -10.14 7.86 7.26
CA ALA A 75 -8.95 7.53 8.03
C ALA A 75 -9.07 7.88 9.52
N PRO A 76 -9.15 6.90 10.44
CA PRO A 76 -9.28 7.19 11.88
C PRO A 76 -8.02 7.82 12.49
N CYS A 77 -6.91 7.80 11.78
CA CYS A 77 -5.67 8.45 12.21
C CYS A 77 -5.68 9.99 12.02
N GLU A 78 -6.64 10.55 11.28
CA GLU A 78 -6.71 11.99 11.02
C GLU A 78 -7.35 12.77 12.17
N PRO A 79 -8.57 12.42 12.66
CA PRO A 79 -9.24 13.20 13.68
C PRO A 79 -8.52 13.19 15.03
N VAL A 80 -7.66 12.21 15.27
CA VAL A 80 -6.90 12.11 16.52
C VAL A 80 -5.59 12.92 16.52
N CYS A 81 -5.24 13.55 15.40
CA CYS A 81 -4.04 14.37 15.32
C CYS A 81 -4.30 15.81 15.80
N PRO A 82 -3.73 16.25 16.93
CA PRO A 82 -4.03 17.57 17.50
C PRO A 82 -3.52 18.74 16.68
N VAL A 83 -2.61 18.51 15.74
CA VAL A 83 -1.96 19.53 14.91
C VAL A 83 -2.24 19.38 13.42
N PHE A 84 -3.18 18.52 13.05
CA PHE A 84 -3.52 18.21 11.64
C PHE A 84 -2.29 17.91 10.78
N ALA A 85 -1.33 17.17 11.34
CA ALA A 85 -0.15 16.71 10.62
C ALA A 85 -0.49 15.54 9.68
N THR A 86 -1.65 14.91 9.86
CA THR A 86 -2.18 13.91 8.94
C THR A 86 -3.54 14.35 8.40
N TYR A 87 -3.72 14.26 7.09
CA TYR A 87 -4.92 14.68 6.39
C TYR A 87 -4.99 14.04 5.00
N HIS A 88 -6.14 14.12 4.32
CA HIS A 88 -6.26 13.75 2.90
C HIS A 88 -5.89 14.89 1.98
N ASN A 89 -5.17 14.57 0.90
CA ASN A 89 -5.00 15.48 -0.24
C ASN A 89 -6.06 15.21 -1.32
N ASP A 90 -6.06 16.07 -2.34
CA ASP A 90 -7.02 15.99 -3.46
C ASP A 90 -6.84 14.73 -4.33
N GLU A 91 -5.71 14.04 -4.21
CA GLU A 91 -5.38 12.79 -4.91
C GLU A 91 -5.78 11.53 -4.11
N GLY A 92 -6.54 11.70 -3.03
CA GLY A 92 -7.00 10.59 -2.18
C GLY A 92 -5.92 9.98 -1.29
N LEU A 93 -4.77 10.63 -1.15
CA LEU A 93 -3.68 10.14 -0.31
C LEU A 93 -3.83 10.63 1.13
N ASN A 94 -3.74 9.72 2.10
CA ASN A 94 -3.53 10.10 3.48
C ASN A 94 -2.10 10.57 3.67
N VAL A 95 -1.91 11.86 3.89
CA VAL A 95 -0.61 12.54 3.98
C VAL A 95 -0.12 12.62 5.43
N GLN A 96 1.18 12.64 5.61
CA GLN A 96 1.83 12.95 6.87
C GLN A 96 2.80 14.12 6.65
N VAL A 97 2.50 15.27 7.28
CA VAL A 97 3.36 16.45 7.25
C VAL A 97 4.35 16.40 8.41
N TYR A 98 5.60 16.08 8.11
CA TYR A 98 6.62 15.85 9.12
C TYR A 98 6.89 17.09 9.98
N ASN A 99 6.95 18.28 9.37
CA ASN A 99 7.22 19.54 10.07
C ASN A 99 6.10 20.00 11.02
N ARG A 100 4.88 19.49 10.88
CA ARG A 100 3.77 19.74 11.81
C ARG A 100 3.70 18.73 12.94
N CYS A 101 4.32 17.56 12.75
CA CYS A 101 4.20 16.46 13.70
C CYS A 101 4.92 16.80 15.01
N ILE A 102 4.19 16.73 16.12
CA ILE A 102 4.72 16.91 17.49
C ILE A 102 4.89 15.57 18.24
N GLY A 103 4.67 14.43 17.56
CA GLY A 103 5.00 13.12 18.09
C GLY A 103 4.06 12.56 19.16
N THR A 104 2.81 13.00 19.24
CA THR A 104 1.84 12.50 20.24
C THR A 104 1.50 11.01 20.07
N ARG A 105 1.74 10.42 18.91
CA ARG A 105 1.49 9.02 18.54
C ARG A 105 0.03 8.55 18.54
N PHE A 106 -0.95 9.43 18.81
CA PHE A 106 -2.36 9.06 18.76
C PHE A 106 -2.78 8.48 17.42
N CYS A 107 -2.20 8.97 16.31
CA CYS A 107 -2.46 8.42 14.98
C CYS A 107 -1.95 6.98 14.79
N ALA A 108 -0.92 6.55 15.54
CA ALA A 108 -0.50 5.15 15.54
C ALA A 108 -1.51 4.27 16.27
N ASN A 109 -2.03 4.73 17.41
CA ASN A 109 -3.05 4.01 18.16
C ASN A 109 -4.40 3.97 17.43
N GLY A 110 -4.73 5.04 16.68
CA GLY A 110 -5.94 5.10 15.87
C GLY A 110 -5.86 4.31 14.56
N CYS A 111 -4.68 3.79 14.18
CA CYS A 111 -4.53 3.01 12.95
C CYS A 111 -4.77 1.51 13.20
N PRO A 112 -5.87 0.92 12.70
CA PRO A 112 -6.16 -0.50 12.94
C PRO A 112 -5.16 -1.43 12.23
N TYR A 113 -4.46 -0.94 11.20
CA TYR A 113 -3.47 -1.70 10.43
C TYR A 113 -2.07 -1.66 11.03
N HIS A 114 -1.82 -0.85 12.06
CA HIS A 114 -0.52 -0.68 12.71
C HIS A 114 0.62 -0.34 11.73
N VAL A 115 0.37 0.62 10.84
CA VAL A 115 1.30 1.02 9.76
C VAL A 115 1.78 2.46 9.89
N ARG A 116 1.78 2.99 11.08
CA ARG A 116 2.30 4.32 11.41
C ARG A 116 3.39 4.15 12.47
N PHE A 117 4.59 4.64 12.15
CA PHE A 117 5.81 4.40 12.91
C PHE A 117 6.31 5.69 13.54
N PHE A 118 6.80 5.60 14.76
CA PHE A 118 7.37 6.73 15.48
C PHE A 118 8.89 6.64 15.49
N ASN A 119 9.57 7.73 15.19
CA ASN A 119 11.02 7.83 15.27
C ASN A 119 11.47 8.01 16.71
N PHE A 120 11.93 6.94 17.35
CA PHE A 120 12.42 6.95 18.73
C PHE A 120 13.87 7.42 18.85
N TRP A 121 14.64 7.39 17.75
CA TRP A 121 16.06 7.77 17.69
C TRP A 121 16.36 8.64 16.51
N GLU A 122 17.51 9.31 16.52
CA GLU A 122 17.99 10.02 15.34
C GLU A 122 18.48 9.01 14.30
N PRO A 123 18.02 9.09 13.04
CA PRO A 123 18.45 8.16 12.00
C PRO A 123 19.93 8.34 11.66
N GLU A 124 20.65 7.24 11.62
CA GLU A 124 22.07 7.21 11.26
C GLU A 124 22.32 6.16 10.18
N TRP A 125 23.21 6.44 9.26
CA TRP A 125 23.71 5.52 8.26
C TRP A 125 25.23 5.45 8.33
N PRO A 126 25.83 4.26 8.10
CA PRO A 126 27.28 4.16 7.89
C PRO A 126 27.75 5.11 6.80
N ASP A 127 28.96 5.64 6.89
CA ASP A 127 29.48 6.63 5.93
C ASP A 127 29.39 6.18 4.49
N SER A 128 29.63 4.89 4.22
CA SER A 128 29.53 4.29 2.89
C SER A 128 28.12 4.32 2.30
N LEU A 129 27.07 4.37 3.14
CA LEU A 129 25.66 4.36 2.72
C LEU A 129 25.04 5.77 2.66
N GLN A 130 25.70 6.78 3.20
CA GLN A 130 25.16 8.15 3.15
C GLN A 130 24.97 8.65 1.72
N ASN A 131 25.85 8.28 0.80
CA ASN A 131 25.76 8.65 -0.61
C ASN A 131 24.62 7.93 -1.38
N GLN A 132 23.99 6.94 -0.77
CA GLN A 132 22.85 6.21 -1.35
C GLN A 132 21.50 6.80 -0.94
N LEU A 133 21.48 7.79 -0.06
CA LEU A 133 20.24 8.45 0.34
C LEU A 133 19.57 9.14 -0.85
N ASN A 134 18.27 8.92 -0.98
CA ASN A 134 17.47 9.54 -2.02
C ASN A 134 17.32 11.06 -1.75
N PRO A 135 17.84 11.95 -2.61
CA PRO A 135 17.77 13.38 -2.40
C PRO A 135 16.35 13.95 -2.48
N ASP A 136 15.42 13.25 -3.15
CA ASP A 136 14.03 13.66 -3.30
C ASP A 136 13.18 13.38 -2.04
N VAL A 137 13.74 12.67 -1.05
CA VAL A 137 13.04 12.25 0.15
C VAL A 137 13.72 12.78 1.40
N THR A 138 12.97 13.55 2.19
CA THR A 138 13.48 14.10 3.46
C THR A 138 13.75 12.96 4.46
N VAL A 139 14.92 12.98 5.10
CA VAL A 139 15.20 12.16 6.28
C VAL A 139 14.38 12.70 7.45
N ARG A 140 13.66 11.82 8.14
CA ARG A 140 12.81 12.20 9.28
C ARG A 140 13.62 12.13 10.56
N SER A 141 13.57 13.18 11.35
CA SER A 141 14.25 13.26 12.63
C SER A 141 13.53 12.46 13.73
N ARG A 142 14.19 12.32 14.86
CA ARG A 142 13.58 11.80 16.08
C ARG A 142 12.34 12.60 16.48
N GLY A 143 11.32 11.92 17.02
CA GLY A 143 10.16 12.57 17.62
C GLY A 143 8.97 12.76 16.68
N ILE A 144 9.05 12.33 15.43
CA ILE A 144 7.94 12.44 14.46
C ILE A 144 7.41 11.08 14.04
N MET A 145 6.20 11.11 13.47
CA MET A 145 5.55 9.93 12.90
C MET A 145 5.84 9.84 11.42
N GLU A 146 6.06 8.61 10.93
CA GLU A 146 6.21 8.33 9.50
C GLU A 146 5.40 7.11 9.06
N LYS A 147 5.12 7.04 7.76
CA LYS A 147 4.32 5.97 7.15
C LYS A 147 4.52 5.92 5.63
N CYS A 148 4.02 4.88 4.99
CA CYS A 148 3.98 4.79 3.53
C CYS A 148 3.25 6.00 2.91
N THR A 149 3.83 6.58 1.87
CA THR A 149 3.32 7.73 1.10
C THR A 149 2.94 7.36 -0.33
N PHE A 150 2.94 6.07 -0.70
CA PHE A 150 2.94 5.58 -2.08
C PHE A 150 4.05 6.20 -2.93
N CYS A 151 5.21 6.51 -2.30
CA CYS A 151 6.34 7.17 -2.95
C CYS A 151 5.92 8.46 -3.68
N ILE A 152 5.26 9.39 -2.97
CA ILE A 152 4.72 10.65 -3.50
C ILE A 152 5.75 11.44 -4.32
N GLN A 153 7.04 11.31 -4.02
CA GLN A 153 8.12 11.91 -4.79
C GLN A 153 8.13 11.42 -6.24
N ARG A 154 7.84 10.12 -6.47
CA ARG A 154 7.76 9.54 -7.82
C ARG A 154 6.54 10.05 -8.55
N ILE A 155 5.38 10.06 -7.91
CA ILE A 155 4.13 10.59 -8.49
C ILE A 155 4.34 12.05 -8.94
N ARG A 156 4.90 12.89 -8.07
CA ARG A 156 5.14 14.31 -8.37
C ARG A 156 6.21 14.53 -9.45
N ARG A 157 7.27 13.72 -9.48
CA ARG A 157 8.30 13.79 -10.50
C ARG A 157 7.75 13.42 -11.86
N THR A 158 7.08 12.28 -11.96
CA THR A 158 6.49 11.77 -13.21
C THR A 158 5.45 12.73 -13.76
N GLY A 159 4.60 13.32 -12.92
CA GLY A 159 3.65 14.33 -13.35
C GLY A 159 4.33 15.56 -13.97
N ARG A 160 5.45 16.04 -13.39
CA ARG A 160 6.23 17.15 -13.94
C ARG A 160 6.93 16.79 -15.26
N GLU A 161 7.54 15.61 -15.33
CA GLU A 161 8.22 15.10 -16.52
C GLU A 161 7.25 14.90 -17.69
N ALA A 162 6.05 14.36 -17.43
CA ALA A 162 5.01 14.21 -18.45
C ALA A 162 4.53 15.55 -19.02
N VAL A 163 4.40 16.57 -18.17
CA VAL A 163 4.05 17.93 -18.62
C VAL A 163 5.18 18.52 -19.48
N GLN A 164 6.45 18.32 -19.11
CA GLN A 164 7.60 18.81 -19.84
C GLN A 164 7.79 18.11 -21.19
N ALA A 165 7.50 16.80 -21.24
CA ALA A 165 7.64 15.98 -22.45
C ALA A 165 6.49 16.16 -23.46
N ASN A 166 5.49 17.00 -23.18
CA ASN A 166 4.28 17.20 -24.02
C ASN A 166 3.59 15.88 -24.42
N GLY A 167 3.68 14.85 -23.58
CA GLY A 167 3.05 13.55 -23.83
C GLY A 167 3.89 12.57 -24.68
N ASP A 168 5.14 12.86 -24.95
CA ASP A 168 6.04 12.04 -25.81
C ASP A 168 6.75 10.89 -25.02
N VAL A 169 6.12 10.43 -23.93
CA VAL A 169 6.61 9.32 -23.09
C VAL A 169 5.72 8.10 -23.35
N SER A 170 6.32 6.92 -23.56
CA SER A 170 5.55 5.69 -23.71
C SER A 170 4.75 5.38 -22.44
N ASP A 171 3.53 4.83 -22.59
CA ASP A 171 2.66 4.47 -21.47
C ASP A 171 3.36 3.55 -20.46
N GLU A 172 4.22 2.65 -20.94
CA GLU A 172 4.96 1.71 -20.09
C GLU A 172 6.06 2.40 -19.26
N GLU A 173 6.84 3.30 -19.89
CA GLU A 173 7.85 4.10 -19.19
C GLU A 173 7.23 5.05 -18.18
N PHE A 174 6.12 5.71 -18.56
CA PHE A 174 5.34 6.55 -17.67
C PHE A 174 4.86 5.76 -16.45
N GLN A 175 4.25 4.58 -16.66
CA GLN A 175 3.75 3.74 -15.57
C GLN A 175 4.89 3.27 -14.66
N ARG A 176 6.05 2.89 -15.23
CA ARG A 176 7.21 2.46 -14.45
C ARG A 176 7.79 3.59 -13.60
N ALA A 177 7.84 4.81 -14.13
CA ALA A 177 8.30 5.99 -13.39
C ALA A 177 7.33 6.36 -12.26
N LEU A 178 6.03 6.25 -12.51
CA LEU A 178 4.95 6.53 -11.58
C LEU A 178 4.89 5.54 -10.42
N ASN A 179 5.14 4.27 -10.68
CA ASN A 179 4.99 3.20 -9.71
C ASN A 179 5.84 3.42 -8.45
N PRO A 180 5.28 3.17 -7.24
CA PRO A 180 6.06 3.05 -6.02
C PRO A 180 7.21 2.05 -6.15
N ALA A 181 8.31 2.28 -5.42
CA ALA A 181 9.50 1.41 -5.50
C ALA A 181 9.19 -0.06 -5.19
N CYS A 182 8.28 -0.33 -4.27
CA CYS A 182 7.85 -1.69 -3.93
C CYS A 182 7.16 -2.41 -5.09
N VAL A 183 6.43 -1.69 -5.94
CA VAL A 183 5.78 -2.24 -7.14
C VAL A 183 6.83 -2.63 -8.17
N ASN A 184 7.75 -1.71 -8.48
CA ASN A 184 8.81 -1.98 -9.47
C ASN A 184 9.79 -3.08 -9.03
N ALA A 185 10.00 -3.24 -7.73
CA ALA A 185 10.91 -4.25 -7.19
C ALA A 185 10.27 -5.64 -7.04
N CYS A 186 8.95 -5.77 -7.22
CA CYS A 186 8.26 -7.05 -7.03
C CYS A 186 8.50 -7.99 -8.21
N PRO A 187 9.26 -9.10 -8.02
CA PRO A 187 9.62 -9.98 -9.13
C PRO A 187 8.44 -10.76 -9.69
N THR A 188 7.40 -10.96 -8.88
CA THR A 188 6.20 -11.71 -9.25
C THR A 188 5.03 -10.82 -9.65
N GLN A 189 5.24 -9.49 -9.70
CA GLN A 189 4.19 -8.51 -10.03
C GLN A 189 2.93 -8.70 -9.17
N THR A 190 3.14 -8.97 -7.88
CA THR A 190 2.06 -9.09 -6.89
C THR A 190 1.34 -7.75 -6.66
N LEU A 191 2.09 -6.64 -6.76
CA LEU A 191 1.65 -5.29 -6.46
C LEU A 191 1.37 -4.55 -7.77
N GLU A 192 0.20 -3.94 -7.90
CA GLU A 192 -0.18 -3.08 -9.02
C GLU A 192 -0.65 -1.74 -8.48
N PHE A 193 -0.20 -0.63 -9.07
CA PHE A 193 -0.51 0.73 -8.61
C PHE A 193 -1.12 1.56 -9.74
N GLY A 194 -2.07 2.44 -9.43
CA GLY A 194 -2.68 3.32 -10.42
C GLY A 194 -3.85 4.15 -9.87
N ASP A 195 -4.49 4.87 -10.78
CA ASP A 195 -5.70 5.63 -10.49
C ASP A 195 -6.90 4.69 -10.34
N ILE A 196 -7.58 4.78 -9.20
CA ILE A 196 -8.76 3.99 -8.88
C ILE A 196 -10.03 4.82 -8.69
N LEU A 197 -9.98 6.12 -8.97
CA LEU A 197 -11.09 7.03 -8.74
C LEU A 197 -12.38 6.52 -9.39
N ASP A 198 -12.28 6.07 -10.65
CA ASP A 198 -13.41 5.58 -11.42
C ASP A 198 -14.05 4.30 -10.86
N VAL A 199 -13.29 3.57 -10.01
CA VAL A 199 -13.74 2.31 -9.39
C VAL A 199 -14.36 2.55 -8.01
N LEU A 200 -13.87 3.56 -7.26
CA LEU A 200 -14.35 3.86 -5.91
C LEU A 200 -15.61 4.74 -5.90
N ILE A 201 -15.80 5.59 -6.90
CA ILE A 201 -16.94 6.51 -7.01
C ILE A 201 -18.29 5.79 -7.05
N PRO A 202 -18.47 4.64 -7.71
CA PRO A 202 -19.78 3.97 -7.74
C PRO A 202 -20.28 3.53 -6.36
N LEU A 203 -19.45 3.66 -5.32
CA LEU A 203 -19.85 3.39 -3.93
C LEU A 203 -20.69 4.52 -3.30
N LYS A 204 -20.76 5.70 -3.93
CA LYS A 204 -21.66 6.78 -3.53
C LYS A 204 -22.84 6.80 -4.48
N GLU A 205 -24.01 6.37 -3.98
CA GLU A 205 -25.26 6.43 -4.75
C GLU A 205 -25.51 7.84 -5.26
N GLY A 206 -25.74 7.98 -6.56
CA GLY A 206 -26.32 9.18 -7.17
C GLY A 206 -25.48 9.99 -8.14
N THR A 207 -24.28 9.60 -8.49
CA THR A 207 -23.48 10.31 -9.50
C THR A 207 -23.21 9.45 -10.72
N GLY A 208 -23.69 9.91 -11.85
CA GLY A 208 -23.59 9.48 -13.23
C GLY A 208 -22.62 8.35 -13.65
N MET A 209 -22.74 7.88 -14.89
CA MET A 209 -22.04 6.72 -15.45
C MET A 209 -20.57 6.61 -14.99
N PRO A 210 -20.15 5.42 -14.49
CA PRO A 210 -18.77 5.18 -14.11
C PRO A 210 -17.86 5.36 -15.33
N ARG A 211 -16.78 6.13 -15.16
CA ARG A 211 -15.72 6.23 -16.17
C ARG A 211 -14.98 4.91 -16.24
N GLU A 212 -14.56 4.54 -17.43
CA GLU A 212 -13.64 3.41 -17.57
C GLU A 212 -12.31 3.75 -16.91
N PRO A 213 -11.82 2.92 -15.94
CA PRO A 213 -10.55 3.16 -15.30
C PRO A 213 -9.41 3.09 -16.33
N LYS A 214 -8.48 4.04 -16.26
CA LYS A 214 -7.37 4.16 -17.22
C LYS A 214 -6.21 3.22 -16.86
N SER A 215 -5.96 3.00 -15.57
CA SER A 215 -4.86 2.17 -15.11
C SER A 215 -5.20 0.68 -15.07
N ALA A 216 -4.18 -0.19 -15.15
CA ALA A 216 -4.33 -1.63 -14.99
C ALA A 216 -4.88 -2.00 -13.59
N ALA A 217 -4.40 -1.30 -12.55
CA ALA A 217 -4.89 -1.49 -11.18
C ALA A 217 -6.37 -1.11 -11.06
N GLY A 218 -6.79 0.02 -11.61
CA GLY A 218 -8.18 0.44 -11.60
C GLY A 218 -9.11 -0.54 -12.35
N LYS A 219 -8.70 -1.04 -13.52
CA LYS A 219 -9.45 -2.06 -14.27
C LYS A 219 -9.62 -3.36 -13.49
N LYS A 220 -8.57 -3.78 -12.77
CA LYS A 220 -8.60 -4.98 -11.96
C LYS A 220 -9.54 -4.82 -10.74
N ILE A 221 -9.45 -3.68 -10.03
CA ILE A 221 -10.34 -3.34 -8.92
C ILE A 221 -11.80 -3.27 -9.41
N LYS A 222 -12.06 -2.58 -10.53
CA LYS A 222 -13.41 -2.50 -11.10
C LYS A 222 -13.98 -3.89 -11.37
N LYS A 223 -13.20 -4.75 -12.03
CA LYS A 223 -13.61 -6.14 -12.31
C LYS A 223 -13.93 -6.92 -11.03
N GLU A 224 -13.11 -6.81 -10.00
CA GLU A 224 -13.34 -7.50 -8.73
C GLU A 224 -14.55 -6.92 -7.98
N ILE A 225 -14.76 -5.60 -8.01
CA ILE A 225 -15.97 -4.98 -7.43
C ILE A 225 -17.22 -5.38 -8.20
N GLU A 226 -17.17 -5.42 -9.53
CA GLU A 226 -18.29 -5.90 -10.37
C GLU A 226 -18.60 -7.37 -10.09
N ILE A 227 -17.58 -8.20 -9.88
CA ILE A 227 -17.72 -9.58 -9.45
C ILE A 227 -18.36 -9.67 -8.06
N GLN A 228 -17.92 -8.86 -7.09
CA GLN A 228 -18.47 -8.85 -5.73
C GLN A 228 -19.92 -8.31 -5.67
N ARG A 229 -20.24 -7.31 -6.49
CA ARG A 229 -21.58 -6.72 -6.61
C ARG A 229 -22.46 -7.46 -7.58
N GLY A 230 -21.86 -8.31 -8.42
CA GLY A 230 -22.52 -8.95 -9.56
C GLY A 230 -23.72 -9.74 -9.12
N ILE A 231 -24.78 -9.18 -9.45
CA ILE A 231 -26.02 -9.80 -9.79
C ILE A 231 -25.97 -11.33 -9.56
N GLY A 232 -26.24 -11.78 -8.33
CA GLY A 232 -26.31 -13.20 -7.99
C GLY A 232 -24.97 -13.90 -7.73
N LEU A 233 -23.86 -13.20 -7.61
CA LEU A 233 -22.60 -13.82 -7.19
C LEU A 233 -22.63 -14.14 -5.70
N ARG A 234 -22.50 -15.42 -5.41
CA ARG A 234 -22.23 -15.91 -4.06
C ARG A 234 -20.93 -15.32 -3.55
N GLU A 235 -20.83 -15.13 -2.25
CA GLU A 235 -19.62 -14.65 -1.55
C GLU A 235 -18.33 -15.37 -1.97
N ASP A 236 -18.45 -16.55 -2.56
CA ASP A 236 -17.36 -17.47 -2.93
C ASP A 236 -16.67 -17.17 -4.27
N THR A 237 -17.17 -16.25 -5.10
CA THR A 237 -16.68 -16.04 -6.47
C THR A 237 -15.85 -14.78 -6.66
N GLY A 238 -15.93 -13.79 -5.74
CA GLY A 238 -15.12 -12.58 -5.77
C GLY A 238 -13.80 -12.76 -5.01
N ARG A 239 -12.67 -12.42 -5.64
CA ARG A 239 -11.34 -12.49 -5.01
C ARG A 239 -10.97 -11.22 -4.26
N GLY A 240 -11.56 -10.08 -4.64
CA GLY A 240 -11.23 -8.78 -4.08
C GLY A 240 -11.81 -8.58 -2.68
N TYR A 241 -10.99 -8.05 -1.76
CA TYR A 241 -11.44 -7.64 -0.44
C TYR A 241 -10.54 -6.51 0.10
N ARG A 242 -11.01 -5.81 1.09
CA ARG A 242 -10.21 -4.85 1.86
C ARG A 242 -9.94 -5.39 3.25
N LEU A 243 -8.80 -5.04 3.83
CA LEU A 243 -8.48 -5.45 5.19
C LEU A 243 -9.43 -4.74 6.17
N LEU A 244 -10.01 -5.48 7.13
CA LEU A 244 -10.87 -4.98 8.20
C LEU A 244 -12.03 -4.13 7.64
N GLU A 245 -12.74 -4.63 6.63
CA GLU A 245 -13.88 -3.93 5.99
C GLU A 245 -14.95 -3.50 7.00
N GLU A 246 -15.14 -4.31 8.04
CA GLU A 246 -16.10 -4.08 9.13
C GLU A 246 -15.86 -2.78 9.90
N LEU A 247 -14.65 -2.22 9.84
CA LEU A 247 -14.32 -0.96 10.49
C LEU A 247 -14.73 0.27 9.67
N GLY A 248 -15.17 0.11 8.44
CA GLY A 248 -15.66 1.19 7.58
C GLY A 248 -14.63 2.25 7.22
N THR A 249 -13.33 1.93 7.26
CA THR A 249 -12.25 2.89 6.99
C THR A 249 -12.02 3.16 5.50
N ASN A 250 -12.69 2.43 4.62
CA ASN A 250 -12.61 2.57 3.16
C ASN A 250 -11.18 2.64 2.60
N PRO A 251 -10.39 1.54 2.71
CA PRO A 251 -9.03 1.47 2.19
C PRO A 251 -8.93 1.68 0.67
N SER A 252 -7.86 2.37 0.21
CA SER A 252 -7.47 2.45 -1.20
C SER A 252 -6.59 1.28 -1.66
N VAL A 253 -6.32 0.33 -0.78
CA VAL A 253 -5.61 -0.92 -1.10
C VAL A 253 -6.62 -2.06 -1.12
N VAL A 254 -6.63 -2.80 -2.23
CA VAL A 254 -7.49 -3.98 -2.43
C VAL A 254 -6.62 -5.22 -2.53
N TYR A 255 -6.99 -6.24 -1.80
CA TYR A 255 -6.33 -7.54 -1.82
C TYR A 255 -7.13 -8.54 -2.65
N LEU A 256 -6.46 -9.35 -3.45
CA LEU A 256 -7.06 -10.49 -4.13
C LEU A 256 -6.73 -11.75 -3.36
N ARG A 257 -7.78 -12.42 -2.87
CA ARG A 257 -7.65 -13.69 -2.12
C ARG A 257 -6.88 -14.72 -2.93
N LYS A 258 -6.12 -15.53 -2.24
CA LYS A 258 -5.46 -16.69 -2.82
C LYS A 258 -6.51 -17.69 -3.27
N VAL A 259 -6.33 -18.25 -4.47
CA VAL A 259 -7.20 -19.34 -4.97
C VAL A 259 -6.75 -20.63 -4.32
N ASP A 260 -7.62 -21.24 -3.53
CA ASP A 260 -7.38 -22.58 -2.98
C ASP A 260 -7.73 -23.64 -4.01
N THR A 261 -6.72 -24.33 -4.50
CA THR A 261 -6.88 -25.47 -5.41
C THR A 261 -7.32 -26.75 -4.65
N LYS A 262 -8.25 -26.65 -3.71
CA LYS A 262 -8.75 -27.81 -2.94
C LYS A 262 -9.67 -28.75 -3.72
N ALA A 263 -9.86 -28.56 -5.02
CA ALA A 263 -10.74 -29.39 -5.83
C ALA A 263 -10.13 -30.73 -6.29
N GLU A 264 -8.89 -31.09 -5.91
CA GLU A 264 -8.21 -32.27 -6.48
C GLU A 264 -7.98 -33.44 -5.50
N HIS A 265 -8.47 -33.40 -4.27
CA HIS A 265 -8.23 -34.49 -3.31
C HIS A 265 -9.45 -35.26 -2.82
N GLU A 266 -10.63 -35.10 -3.45
CA GLU A 266 -11.80 -35.94 -3.15
C GLU A 266 -12.12 -36.95 -4.26
N VAL A 267 -11.19 -37.28 -5.14
CA VAL A 267 -11.38 -38.40 -6.09
C VAL A 267 -10.41 -39.52 -5.74
N GLY A 268 -10.91 -40.48 -5.03
CA GLY A 268 -10.37 -41.83 -5.05
C GLY A 268 -9.81 -42.37 -3.77
N HIS A 269 -10.63 -42.85 -2.88
CA HIS A 269 -10.46 -44.13 -2.22
C HIS A 269 -11.87 -44.65 -1.89
N GLY A 270 -12.45 -45.34 -2.87
CA GLY A 270 -13.51 -46.31 -2.64
C GLY A 270 -12.88 -47.69 -2.52
#